data_f3882ce37dd21c72a7464f2c7e5c6d26
#
_entry.id   f3882ce37dd21c72a7464f2c7e5c6d26
#
_cell.length_a   1.000
_cell.length_b   1.000
_cell.length_c   1.000
_cell.angle_alpha   90.00
_cell.angle_beta   90.00
_cell.angle_gamma   90.00
#
_symmetry.space_group_name_H-M   'P 1'
#
loop_
_entity.id
_entity.type
_entity.pdbx_description
1 polymer ?
#
loop_
_entity_poly.entity_id
_entity_poly.type
_entity_poly.pdbx_seq_one_letter_code
_entity_poly.pdbx_strand_id
1 'polypeptide(L)'
;MKKSLLALASGAFILGAAEFVMMGILPQTAEAMHVDIPTAGHFISAYAIGVCIGTLILVFGRKIPPKQLIIMFMAIAFVGNALSAFSANAPMLLAARFISGLPHGAFFGTATLIAKTVADKCKEAQAVSVMVTGQTVANMIGVPAGTLMSEFLSWRLAFIVLSVWAAMTVFLALAWVPAIAPVKDVGLAGQFRFLRKPGPWLILGAVFTGNAGVFCWWSYVSPWLQKTGGYDSDMVPFLMMLAGFGMVVGGIIRNCLLYTSP
;
A
#
# COMPACT_ATOMS: atom_id res chain seq x y z
N MET A 1 11.74 -19.87 -5.53
CA MET A 1 10.37 -19.53 -5.11
C MET A 1 10.33 -18.69 -3.83
N LYS A 2 10.70 -19.21 -2.65
CA LYS A 2 10.54 -18.49 -1.35
C LYS A 2 11.19 -17.10 -1.32
N LYS A 3 12.43 -16.94 -1.79
CA LYS A 3 13.15 -15.64 -1.78
C LYS A 3 12.45 -14.56 -2.64
N SER A 4 11.98 -14.93 -3.84
CA SER A 4 11.27 -13.98 -4.71
C SER A 4 9.96 -13.51 -4.08
N LEU A 5 9.19 -14.43 -3.48
CA LEU A 5 7.94 -14.07 -2.78
C LEU A 5 8.18 -13.19 -1.56
N LEU A 6 9.30 -13.39 -0.82
CA LEU A 6 9.68 -12.52 0.28
C LEU A 6 10.04 -11.10 -0.18
N ALA A 7 10.74 -10.97 -1.32
CA ALA A 7 11.02 -9.65 -1.91
C ALA A 7 9.72 -8.92 -2.29
N LEU A 8 8.76 -9.64 -2.89
CA LEU A 8 7.46 -9.07 -3.24
C LEU A 8 6.62 -8.72 -2.00
N ALA A 9 6.62 -9.58 -0.97
CA ALA A 9 5.95 -9.31 0.30
C ALA A 9 6.56 -8.10 1.03
N SER A 10 7.90 -7.93 0.97
CA SER A 10 8.58 -6.74 1.48
C SER A 10 8.10 -5.45 0.78
N GLY A 11 7.93 -5.48 -0.54
CA GLY A 11 7.36 -4.35 -1.29
C GLY A 11 5.90 -4.08 -0.93
N ALA A 12 5.08 -5.12 -0.80
CA ALA A 12 3.70 -5.01 -0.35
C ALA A 12 3.60 -4.43 1.07
N PHE A 13 4.54 -4.80 1.97
CA PHE A 13 4.65 -4.23 3.31
C PHE A 13 4.88 -2.72 3.28
N ILE A 14 5.85 -2.25 2.49
CA ILE A 14 6.17 -0.82 2.41
C ILE A 14 4.98 -0.02 1.90
N LEU A 15 4.36 -0.48 0.82
CA LEU A 15 3.26 0.23 0.19
C LEU A 15 2.04 0.27 1.12
N GLY A 16 1.73 -0.84 1.80
CA GLY A 16 0.68 -0.89 2.80
C GLY A 16 0.98 0.02 4.00
N ALA A 17 2.20 -0.02 4.56
CA ALA A 17 2.58 0.86 5.65
C ALA A 17 2.56 2.34 5.22
N ALA A 18 3.06 2.69 4.03
CA ALA A 18 3.05 4.06 3.52
C ALA A 18 1.63 4.60 3.31
N GLU A 19 0.68 3.75 2.92
CA GLU A 19 -0.73 4.12 2.78
C GLU A 19 -1.34 4.47 4.14
N PHE A 20 -1.26 3.56 5.09
CA PHE A 20 -2.04 3.61 6.33
C PHE A 20 -1.36 4.38 7.46
N VAL A 21 -0.02 4.52 7.47
CA VAL A 21 0.69 5.24 8.54
C VAL A 21 0.23 6.69 8.68
N MET A 22 -0.08 7.36 7.56
CA MET A 22 -0.57 8.74 7.56
C MET A 22 -1.86 8.90 8.37
N MET A 23 -2.72 7.88 8.39
CA MET A 23 -3.98 7.89 9.16
C MET A 23 -3.73 7.85 10.67
N GLY A 24 -2.66 7.15 11.08
CA GLY A 24 -2.23 7.10 12.48
C GLY A 24 -1.56 8.37 12.98
N ILE A 25 -0.80 9.05 12.11
CA ILE A 25 0.02 10.23 12.44
C ILE A 25 -0.62 11.55 12.00
N LEU A 26 -1.90 11.53 11.64
CA LEU A 26 -2.59 12.68 11.05
C LEU A 26 -2.56 13.92 11.95
N PRO A 27 -2.85 13.82 13.27
CA PRO A 27 -2.80 14.99 14.17
C PRO A 27 -1.41 15.63 14.25
N GLN A 28 -0.35 14.84 14.43
CA GLN A 28 1.03 15.32 14.54
C GLN A 28 1.50 15.96 13.22
N THR A 29 1.05 15.41 12.08
CA THR A 29 1.37 15.97 10.77
C THR A 29 0.62 17.28 10.53
N ALA A 30 -0.65 17.38 10.94
CA ALA A 30 -1.45 18.60 10.83
C ALA A 30 -0.82 19.74 11.64
N GLU A 31 -0.44 19.46 12.88
CA GLU A 31 0.24 20.43 13.75
C GLU A 31 1.57 20.89 13.14
N ALA A 32 2.43 19.96 12.72
CA ALA A 32 3.73 20.25 12.13
C ALA A 32 3.67 21.04 10.81
N MET A 33 2.59 20.89 10.04
CA MET A 33 2.35 21.61 8.79
C MET A 33 1.51 22.89 8.98
N HIS A 34 1.10 23.19 10.21
CA HIS A 34 0.25 24.34 10.56
C HIS A 34 -1.06 24.37 9.75
N VAL A 35 -1.71 23.22 9.61
CA VAL A 35 -3.00 23.05 8.93
C VAL A 35 -4.01 22.39 9.88
N ASP A 36 -5.30 22.57 9.59
CA ASP A 36 -6.36 21.85 10.30
C ASP A 36 -6.46 20.38 9.89
N ILE A 37 -7.11 19.56 10.71
CA ILE A 37 -7.28 18.12 10.48
C ILE A 37 -7.97 17.82 9.12
N PRO A 38 -9.04 18.52 8.73
CA PRO A 38 -9.65 18.34 7.41
C PRO A 38 -8.67 18.59 6.25
N THR A 39 -7.86 19.64 6.32
CA THR A 39 -6.83 19.95 5.33
C THR A 39 -5.73 18.87 5.31
N ALA A 40 -5.29 18.39 6.48
CA ALA A 40 -4.33 17.30 6.57
C ALA A 40 -4.85 16.00 5.92
N GLY A 41 -6.17 15.76 5.93
CA GLY A 41 -6.79 14.65 5.21
C GLY A 41 -6.48 14.63 3.70
N HIS A 42 -6.14 15.78 3.10
CA HIS A 42 -5.71 15.83 1.70
C HIS A 42 -4.38 15.10 1.44
N PHE A 43 -3.53 14.91 2.47
CA PHE A 43 -2.30 14.11 2.33
C PHE A 43 -2.61 12.63 2.08
N ILE A 44 -3.72 12.12 2.65
CA ILE A 44 -4.24 10.77 2.40
C ILE A 44 -4.84 10.70 0.99
N SER A 45 -5.67 11.71 0.64
CA SER A 45 -6.30 11.79 -0.69
C SER A 45 -5.27 11.91 -1.82
N ALA A 46 -4.20 12.69 -1.62
CA ALA A 46 -3.13 12.82 -2.61
C ALA A 46 -2.45 11.49 -2.90
N TYR A 47 -2.19 10.68 -1.87
CA TYR A 47 -1.67 9.32 -2.04
C TYR A 47 -2.66 8.46 -2.84
N ALA A 48 -3.94 8.47 -2.50
CA ALA A 48 -4.97 7.69 -3.19
C ALA A 48 -5.11 8.10 -4.67
N ILE A 49 -5.04 9.41 -4.98
CA ILE A 49 -5.00 9.89 -6.38
C ILE A 49 -3.75 9.37 -7.08
N GLY A 50 -2.60 9.38 -6.40
CA GLY A 50 -1.37 8.78 -6.90
C GLY A 50 -1.54 7.30 -7.25
N VAL A 51 -2.20 6.52 -6.39
CA VAL A 51 -2.52 5.09 -6.65
C VAL A 51 -3.37 4.93 -7.91
N CYS A 52 -4.42 5.74 -8.07
CA CYS A 52 -5.29 5.69 -9.25
C CYS A 52 -4.52 6.01 -10.55
N ILE A 53 -3.76 7.11 -10.56
CA ILE A 53 -2.99 7.53 -11.75
C ILE A 53 -1.85 6.57 -12.02
N GLY A 54 -1.18 6.09 -10.97
CA GLY A 54 -0.06 5.16 -11.06
C GLY A 54 -0.41 3.81 -11.69
N THR A 55 -1.66 3.36 -11.56
CA THR A 55 -2.10 2.12 -12.24
C THR A 55 -1.99 2.21 -13.75
N LEU A 56 -2.08 3.41 -14.32
CA LEU A 56 -1.90 3.64 -15.76
C LEU A 56 -0.47 3.31 -16.22
N ILE A 57 0.52 3.30 -15.32
CA ILE A 57 1.90 2.89 -15.62
C ILE A 57 1.92 1.47 -16.18
N LEU A 58 1.04 0.57 -15.72
CA LEU A 58 0.94 -0.79 -16.27
C LEU A 58 0.49 -0.80 -17.73
N VAL A 59 -0.38 0.12 -18.09
CA VAL A 59 -0.89 0.24 -19.46
C VAL A 59 0.23 0.68 -20.41
N PHE A 60 1.00 1.69 -20.01
CA PHE A 60 2.10 2.22 -20.81
C PHE A 60 3.39 1.39 -20.69
N GLY A 61 3.63 0.81 -19.52
CA GLY A 61 4.81 -0.01 -19.19
C GLY A 61 4.73 -1.47 -19.65
N ARG A 62 3.71 -1.87 -20.42
CA ARG A 62 3.47 -3.26 -20.82
C ARG A 62 4.62 -3.97 -21.53
N LYS A 63 5.52 -3.21 -22.17
CA LYS A 63 6.71 -3.74 -22.86
C LYS A 63 7.92 -3.88 -21.91
N ILE A 64 7.83 -3.34 -20.70
CA ILE A 64 8.91 -3.38 -19.71
C ILE A 64 8.86 -4.73 -18.98
N PRO A 65 10.00 -5.41 -18.80
CA PRO A 65 10.06 -6.64 -18.02
C PRO A 65 9.52 -6.45 -16.60
N PRO A 66 8.70 -7.40 -16.06
CA PRO A 66 8.08 -7.27 -14.74
C PRO A 66 9.07 -6.99 -13.60
N LYS A 67 10.28 -7.58 -13.66
CA LYS A 67 11.35 -7.30 -12.70
C LYS A 67 11.76 -5.83 -12.69
N GLN A 68 11.93 -5.23 -13.86
CA GLN A 68 12.30 -3.81 -13.97
C GLN A 68 11.18 -2.89 -13.47
N LEU A 69 9.92 -3.26 -13.72
CA LEU A 69 8.76 -2.54 -13.17
C LEU A 69 8.77 -2.54 -11.65
N ILE A 70 8.99 -3.69 -10.98
CA ILE A 70 9.08 -3.77 -9.52
C ILE A 70 10.21 -2.89 -8.97
N ILE A 71 11.38 -2.91 -9.61
CA ILE A 71 12.52 -2.07 -9.21
C ILE A 71 12.16 -0.59 -9.34
N MET A 72 11.56 -0.20 -10.47
CA MET A 72 11.11 1.18 -10.71
C MET A 72 10.07 1.62 -9.67
N PHE A 73 9.09 0.77 -9.35
CA PHE A 73 8.06 1.08 -8.36
C PHE A 73 8.66 1.27 -6.96
N MET A 74 9.63 0.44 -6.58
CA MET A 74 10.29 0.59 -5.29
C MET A 74 11.21 1.82 -5.25
N ALA A 75 11.84 2.19 -6.36
CA ALA A 75 12.59 3.43 -6.47
C ALA A 75 11.68 4.67 -6.36
N ILE A 76 10.50 4.66 -6.98
CA ILE A 76 9.50 5.73 -6.82
C ILE A 76 9.00 5.80 -5.37
N ALA A 77 8.73 4.64 -4.73
CA ALA A 77 8.34 4.59 -3.33
C ALA A 77 9.44 5.14 -2.41
N PHE A 78 10.72 4.81 -2.67
CA PHE A 78 11.87 5.38 -1.98
C PHE A 78 11.85 6.91 -2.07
N VAL A 79 11.80 7.46 -3.28
CA VAL A 79 11.83 8.92 -3.50
C VAL A 79 10.61 9.59 -2.86
N GLY A 80 9.40 9.05 -3.04
CA GLY A 80 8.18 9.63 -2.49
C GLY A 80 8.17 9.66 -0.96
N ASN A 81 8.63 8.59 -0.29
CA ASN A 81 8.74 8.56 1.16
C ASN A 81 9.89 9.45 1.67
N ALA A 82 11.03 9.51 0.97
CA ALA A 82 12.11 10.44 1.30
C ALA A 82 11.63 11.90 1.20
N LEU A 83 10.97 12.28 0.12
CA LEU A 83 10.39 13.61 -0.03
C LEU A 83 9.34 13.91 1.05
N SER A 84 8.54 12.92 1.47
CA SER A 84 7.59 13.07 2.58
C SER A 84 8.30 13.35 3.89
N ALA A 85 9.41 12.65 4.19
CA ALA A 85 10.21 12.86 5.39
C ALA A 85 10.82 14.26 5.48
N PHE A 86 11.30 14.79 4.34
CA PHE A 86 11.99 16.08 4.27
C PHE A 86 11.08 17.24 3.85
N SER A 87 9.75 17.04 3.79
CA SER A 87 8.83 18.11 3.44
C SER A 87 8.84 19.24 4.47
N ALA A 88 9.01 20.47 3.98
CA ALA A 88 9.07 21.68 4.79
C ALA A 88 7.68 22.37 4.95
N ASN A 89 6.73 22.06 4.07
CA ASN A 89 5.41 22.68 4.05
C ASN A 89 4.34 21.73 3.50
N ALA A 90 3.07 22.06 3.71
CA ALA A 90 1.94 21.23 3.29
C ALA A 90 1.88 20.96 1.77
N PRO A 91 2.09 21.92 0.85
CA PRO A 91 2.14 21.63 -0.58
C PRO A 91 3.23 20.64 -0.99
N MET A 92 4.41 20.73 -0.38
CA MET A 92 5.51 19.79 -0.64
C MET A 92 5.14 18.38 -0.16
N LEU A 93 4.56 18.27 1.04
CA LEU A 93 4.11 16.98 1.57
C LEU A 93 2.99 16.40 0.68
N LEU A 94 2.08 17.21 0.18
CA LEU A 94 1.01 16.79 -0.70
C LEU A 94 1.56 16.20 -2.01
N ALA A 95 2.53 16.89 -2.64
CA ALA A 95 3.22 16.39 -3.84
C ALA A 95 4.01 15.10 -3.55
N ALA A 96 4.71 15.03 -2.41
CA ALA A 96 5.45 13.86 -2.00
C ALA A 96 4.55 12.64 -1.77
N ARG A 97 3.38 12.83 -1.15
CA ARG A 97 2.37 11.79 -0.95
C ARG A 97 1.80 11.29 -2.27
N PHE A 98 1.52 12.19 -3.20
CA PHE A 98 1.10 11.82 -4.55
C PHE A 98 2.15 10.93 -5.25
N ILE A 99 3.42 11.33 -5.22
CA ILE A 99 4.53 10.54 -5.80
C ILE A 99 4.64 9.17 -5.10
N SER A 100 4.55 9.14 -3.77
CA SER A 100 4.61 7.91 -2.96
C SER A 100 3.46 6.93 -3.29
N GLY A 101 2.30 7.44 -3.71
CA GLY A 101 1.15 6.64 -4.11
C GLY A 101 1.27 6.00 -5.50
N LEU A 102 1.99 6.62 -6.44
CA LEU A 102 2.09 6.16 -7.83
C LEU A 102 2.44 4.67 -7.99
N PRO A 103 3.39 4.09 -7.25
CA PRO A 103 3.76 2.69 -7.44
C PRO A 103 2.72 1.70 -6.91
N HIS A 104 1.83 2.09 -6.00
CA HIS A 104 1.06 1.16 -5.17
C HIS A 104 0.20 0.18 -6.00
N GLY A 105 -0.77 0.67 -6.75
CA GLY A 105 -1.67 -0.19 -7.53
C GLY A 105 -0.95 -0.98 -8.62
N ALA A 106 -0.01 -0.34 -9.31
CA ALA A 106 0.80 -0.94 -10.36
C ALA A 106 1.73 -2.04 -9.82
N PHE A 107 2.28 -1.86 -8.62
CA PHE A 107 3.10 -2.86 -7.95
C PHE A 107 2.32 -4.14 -7.69
N PHE A 108 1.12 -4.07 -7.10
CA PHE A 108 0.31 -5.26 -6.80
C PHE A 108 -0.06 -6.05 -8.06
N GLY A 109 -0.38 -5.37 -9.16
CA GLY A 109 -0.62 -6.01 -10.46
C GLY A 109 0.61 -6.78 -10.97
N THR A 110 1.77 -6.12 -11.00
CA THR A 110 3.03 -6.71 -11.45
C THR A 110 3.52 -7.82 -10.51
N ALA A 111 3.43 -7.60 -9.20
CA ALA A 111 3.84 -8.57 -8.19
C ALA A 111 2.98 -9.84 -8.23
N THR A 112 1.67 -9.72 -8.47
CA THR A 112 0.77 -10.85 -8.68
C THR A 112 1.18 -11.67 -9.90
N LEU A 113 1.54 -11.02 -11.01
CA LEU A 113 2.04 -11.71 -12.20
C LEU A 113 3.32 -12.49 -11.89
N ILE A 114 4.29 -11.86 -11.23
CA ILE A 114 5.55 -12.51 -10.86
C ILE A 114 5.28 -13.67 -9.90
N ALA A 115 4.45 -13.46 -8.86
CA ALA A 115 4.12 -14.49 -7.88
C ALA A 115 3.53 -15.74 -8.54
N LYS A 116 2.60 -15.58 -9.50
CA LYS A 116 2.04 -16.69 -10.27
C LYS A 116 3.08 -17.37 -11.14
N THR A 117 3.98 -16.60 -11.78
CA THR A 117 5.01 -17.16 -12.67
C THR A 117 6.08 -17.97 -11.91
N VAL A 118 6.42 -17.57 -10.68
CA VAL A 118 7.41 -18.28 -9.86
C VAL A 118 6.80 -19.37 -8.97
N ALA A 119 5.48 -19.49 -8.97
CA ALA A 119 4.78 -20.52 -8.19
C ALA A 119 4.99 -21.91 -8.75
N ASP A 120 4.97 -22.92 -7.87
CA ASP A 120 4.87 -24.31 -8.28
C ASP A 120 3.48 -24.57 -8.90
N LYS A 121 3.37 -25.61 -9.73
CA LYS A 121 2.09 -26.02 -10.33
C LYS A 121 1.00 -26.13 -9.26
N CYS A 122 -0.16 -25.57 -9.53
CA CYS A 122 -1.34 -25.55 -8.64
C CYS A 122 -1.17 -24.77 -7.32
N LYS A 123 -0.08 -23.98 -7.12
CA LYS A 123 0.16 -23.16 -5.93
C LYS A 123 0.14 -21.65 -6.21
N GLU A 124 -0.40 -21.24 -7.34
CA GLU A 124 -0.41 -19.83 -7.75
C GLU A 124 -1.17 -18.94 -6.76
N ALA A 125 -2.34 -19.39 -6.27
CA ALA A 125 -3.13 -18.66 -5.29
C ALA A 125 -2.38 -18.50 -3.96
N GLN A 126 -1.68 -19.55 -3.51
CA GLN A 126 -0.86 -19.51 -2.31
C GLN A 126 0.32 -18.53 -2.46
N ALA A 127 0.98 -18.50 -3.62
CA ALA A 127 2.07 -17.57 -3.89
C ALA A 127 1.60 -16.10 -3.83
N VAL A 128 0.44 -15.81 -4.41
CA VAL A 128 -0.19 -14.48 -4.32
C VAL A 128 -0.56 -14.14 -2.87
N SER A 129 -1.12 -15.08 -2.12
CA SER A 129 -1.45 -14.87 -0.70
C SER A 129 -0.21 -14.52 0.12
N VAL A 130 0.92 -15.22 -0.07
CA VAL A 130 2.19 -14.91 0.60
C VAL A 130 2.66 -13.49 0.27
N MET A 131 2.54 -13.05 -0.97
CA MET A 131 2.89 -11.68 -1.36
C MET A 131 1.99 -10.66 -0.66
N VAL A 132 0.67 -10.86 -0.66
CA VAL A 132 -0.30 -9.94 -0.05
C VAL A 132 -0.17 -9.91 1.48
N THR A 133 0.31 -10.99 2.12
CA THR A 133 0.57 -11.03 3.56
C THR A 133 1.48 -9.87 4.02
N GLY A 134 2.38 -9.39 3.14
CA GLY A 134 3.20 -8.22 3.43
C GLY A 134 2.37 -7.00 3.82
N GLN A 135 1.31 -6.69 3.09
CA GLN A 135 0.40 -5.57 3.42
C GLN A 135 -0.38 -5.83 4.72
N THR A 136 -0.79 -7.06 4.95
CA THR A 136 -1.50 -7.42 6.20
C THR A 136 -0.60 -7.22 7.42
N VAL A 137 0.67 -7.63 7.31
CA VAL A 137 1.69 -7.41 8.37
C VAL A 137 1.97 -5.91 8.54
N ALA A 138 1.98 -5.13 7.46
CA ALA A 138 2.10 -3.67 7.54
C ALA A 138 0.99 -3.04 8.38
N ASN A 139 -0.26 -3.45 8.19
CA ASN A 139 -1.39 -2.93 8.96
C ASN A 139 -1.32 -3.34 10.43
N MET A 140 -0.84 -4.55 10.72
CA MET A 140 -0.78 -5.07 12.10
C MET A 140 0.41 -4.51 12.90
N ILE A 141 1.55 -4.30 12.26
CA ILE A 141 2.80 -3.91 12.95
C ILE A 141 3.36 -2.60 12.41
N GLY A 142 3.40 -2.44 11.09
CA GLY A 142 4.05 -1.30 10.45
C GLY A 142 3.37 0.03 10.76
N VAL A 143 2.04 0.06 10.71
CA VAL A 143 1.26 1.26 11.01
C VAL A 143 1.35 1.65 12.49
N PRO A 144 1.11 0.74 13.46
CA PRO A 144 1.31 1.05 14.87
C PRO A 144 2.74 1.48 15.20
N ALA A 145 3.74 0.82 14.63
CA ALA A 145 5.14 1.20 14.83
C ALA A 145 5.43 2.63 14.30
N GLY A 146 4.90 2.98 13.13
CA GLY A 146 5.02 4.33 12.58
C GLY A 146 4.30 5.37 13.44
N THR A 147 3.13 5.03 14.00
CA THR A 147 2.37 5.90 14.91
C THR A 147 3.12 6.09 16.24
N LEU A 148 3.71 5.01 16.80
CA LEU A 148 4.58 5.10 17.98
C LEU A 148 5.80 5.98 17.73
N MET A 149 6.47 5.83 16.57
CA MET A 149 7.59 6.71 16.20
C MET A 149 7.17 8.17 16.13
N SER A 150 5.97 8.44 15.64
CA SER A 150 5.43 9.80 15.56
C SER A 150 5.16 10.39 16.94
N GLU A 151 4.63 9.60 17.86
CA GLU A 151 4.27 10.04 19.21
C GLU A 151 5.50 10.35 20.06
N PHE A 152 6.49 9.43 20.08
CA PHE A 152 7.64 9.55 20.97
C PHE A 152 8.87 10.22 20.36
N LEU A 153 8.96 10.31 19.03
CA LEU A 153 10.14 10.85 18.35
C LEU A 153 9.76 11.91 17.30
N SER A 154 9.35 11.46 16.11
CA SER A 154 8.96 12.36 15.03
C SER A 154 8.19 11.60 13.96
N TRP A 155 7.12 12.20 13.45
CA TRP A 155 6.37 11.66 12.30
C TRP A 155 7.24 11.47 11.04
N ARG A 156 8.30 12.29 10.88
CA ARG A 156 9.25 12.19 9.77
C ARG A 156 10.01 10.87 9.81
N LEU A 157 10.31 10.35 10.99
CA LEU A 157 11.07 9.10 11.17
C LEU A 157 10.34 7.91 10.54
N ALA A 158 9.01 7.87 10.63
CA ALA A 158 8.22 6.82 9.96
C ALA A 158 8.48 6.79 8.45
N PHE A 159 8.52 7.94 7.79
CA PHE A 159 8.80 8.03 6.36
C PHE A 159 10.27 7.74 6.01
N ILE A 160 11.22 8.11 6.88
CA ILE A 160 12.64 7.75 6.72
C ILE A 160 12.79 6.22 6.74
N VAL A 161 12.19 5.55 7.72
CA VAL A 161 12.23 4.08 7.84
C VAL A 161 11.61 3.42 6.61
N LEU A 162 10.46 3.91 6.15
CA LEU A 162 9.81 3.41 4.92
C LEU A 162 10.67 3.63 3.68
N SER A 163 11.35 4.78 3.58
CA SER A 163 12.27 5.08 2.49
C SER A 163 13.45 4.12 2.48
N VAL A 164 14.13 3.94 3.61
CA VAL A 164 15.27 3.01 3.74
C VAL A 164 14.84 1.58 3.41
N TRP A 165 13.67 1.17 3.89
CA TRP A 165 13.14 -0.16 3.59
C TRP A 165 12.80 -0.32 2.11
N ALA A 166 12.28 0.73 1.44
CA ALA A 166 12.06 0.71 -0.01
C ALA A 166 13.37 0.53 -0.78
N ALA A 167 14.43 1.23 -0.40
CA ALA A 167 15.77 1.03 -0.96
C ALA A 167 16.27 -0.40 -0.75
N MET A 168 16.12 -0.96 0.44
CA MET A 168 16.47 -2.36 0.72
C MET A 168 15.66 -3.30 -0.19
N THR A 169 14.38 -3.05 -0.41
CA THR A 169 13.53 -3.88 -1.28
C THR A 169 13.97 -3.81 -2.74
N VAL A 170 14.52 -2.69 -3.21
CA VAL A 170 15.16 -2.62 -4.54
C VAL A 170 16.29 -3.65 -4.64
N PHE A 171 17.18 -3.73 -3.65
CA PHE A 171 18.26 -4.72 -3.62
C PHE A 171 17.74 -6.15 -3.55
N LEU A 172 16.70 -6.41 -2.73
CA LEU A 172 16.06 -7.73 -2.67
C LEU A 172 15.43 -8.12 -4.02
N ALA A 173 14.79 -7.18 -4.71
CA ALA A 173 14.20 -7.43 -6.02
C ALA A 173 15.29 -7.70 -7.08
N LEU A 174 16.39 -6.96 -7.05
CA LEU A 174 17.53 -7.20 -7.95
C LEU A 174 18.13 -8.59 -7.75
N ALA A 175 18.30 -9.01 -6.48
CA ALA A 175 18.97 -10.27 -6.14
C ALA A 175 18.05 -11.51 -6.26
N TRP A 176 16.76 -11.38 -5.91
CA TRP A 176 15.89 -12.53 -5.71
C TRP A 176 14.78 -12.69 -6.75
N VAL A 177 14.38 -11.60 -7.43
CA VAL A 177 13.35 -11.73 -8.47
C VAL A 177 14.01 -12.15 -9.78
N PRO A 178 13.56 -13.25 -10.40
CA PRO A 178 14.12 -13.70 -11.67
C PRO A 178 13.77 -12.73 -12.81
N ALA A 179 14.58 -12.74 -13.85
CA ALA A 179 14.23 -12.07 -15.09
C ALA A 179 13.08 -12.82 -15.77
N ILE A 180 11.95 -12.13 -15.92
CA ILE A 180 10.75 -12.66 -16.59
C ILE A 180 10.53 -11.83 -17.84
N ALA A 181 10.25 -12.50 -18.96
CA ALA A 181 9.95 -11.82 -20.21
C ALA A 181 8.68 -10.96 -20.07
N PRO A 182 8.58 -9.84 -20.80
CA PRO A 182 7.37 -9.02 -20.83
C PRO A 182 6.16 -9.87 -21.23
N VAL A 183 4.98 -9.50 -20.70
CA VAL A 183 3.73 -10.13 -21.11
C VAL A 183 3.47 -9.84 -22.59
N LYS A 184 2.92 -10.82 -23.31
CA LYS A 184 2.56 -10.66 -24.72
C LYS A 184 1.67 -9.43 -24.89
N ASP A 185 2.11 -8.50 -25.71
CA ASP A 185 1.37 -7.25 -25.95
C ASP A 185 0.12 -7.54 -26.78
N VAL A 186 -1.04 -7.36 -26.17
CA VAL A 186 -2.35 -7.45 -26.85
C VAL A 186 -2.89 -6.11 -27.31
N GLY A 187 -2.07 -5.06 -27.23
CA GLY A 187 -2.44 -3.68 -27.55
C GLY A 187 -3.39 -3.06 -26.52
N LEU A 188 -3.59 -1.75 -26.61
CA LEU A 188 -4.46 -1.01 -25.69
C LEU A 188 -5.91 -1.51 -25.74
N ALA A 189 -6.45 -1.70 -26.94
CA ALA A 189 -7.82 -2.20 -27.10
C ALA A 189 -8.03 -3.59 -26.49
N GLY A 190 -7.01 -4.45 -26.57
CA GLY A 190 -7.04 -5.77 -25.95
C GLY A 190 -7.06 -5.72 -24.42
N GLN A 191 -6.29 -4.80 -23.82
CA GLN A 191 -6.24 -4.63 -22.38
C GLN A 191 -7.58 -4.17 -21.78
N PHE A 192 -8.31 -3.31 -22.47
CA PHE A 192 -9.61 -2.80 -21.98
C PHE A 192 -10.81 -3.64 -22.44
N ARG A 193 -10.58 -4.73 -23.18
CA ARG A 193 -11.67 -5.59 -23.70
C ARG A 193 -12.56 -6.17 -22.60
N PHE A 194 -12.02 -6.46 -21.42
CA PHE A 194 -12.77 -6.99 -20.28
C PHE A 194 -13.82 -6.02 -19.75
N LEU A 195 -13.60 -4.69 -19.90
CA LEU A 195 -14.58 -3.66 -19.47
C LEU A 195 -15.85 -3.62 -20.33
N ARG A 196 -15.88 -4.33 -21.47
CA ARG A 196 -17.09 -4.49 -22.26
C ARG A 196 -18.12 -5.43 -21.62
N LYS A 197 -17.72 -6.19 -20.60
CA LYS A 197 -18.60 -7.10 -19.85
C LYS A 197 -19.14 -6.41 -18.60
N PRO A 198 -20.37 -6.72 -18.12
CA PRO A 198 -20.92 -6.09 -16.92
C PRO A 198 -20.22 -6.54 -15.63
N GLY A 199 -19.70 -7.78 -15.58
CA GLY A 199 -19.08 -8.33 -14.38
C GLY A 199 -17.99 -7.46 -13.74
N PRO A 200 -16.99 -6.97 -14.46
CA PRO A 200 -16.00 -6.05 -13.93
C PRO A 200 -16.58 -4.78 -13.31
N TRP A 201 -17.62 -4.19 -13.91
CA TRP A 201 -18.28 -3.00 -13.38
C TRP A 201 -19.04 -3.25 -12.09
N LEU A 202 -19.69 -4.42 -11.98
CA LEU A 202 -20.35 -4.83 -10.73
C LEU A 202 -19.34 -5.04 -9.62
N ILE A 203 -18.18 -5.65 -9.91
CA ILE A 203 -17.09 -5.82 -8.94
C ILE A 203 -16.52 -4.44 -8.53
N LEU A 204 -16.27 -3.56 -9.49
CA LEU A 204 -15.78 -2.20 -9.20
C LEU A 204 -16.79 -1.43 -8.35
N GLY A 205 -18.08 -1.51 -8.65
CA GLY A 205 -19.15 -0.89 -7.87
C GLY A 205 -19.20 -1.44 -6.44
N ALA A 206 -19.12 -2.75 -6.26
CA ALA A 206 -19.12 -3.38 -4.94
C ALA A 206 -17.87 -2.99 -4.13
N VAL A 207 -16.68 -2.95 -4.76
CA VAL A 207 -15.44 -2.50 -4.11
C VAL A 207 -15.53 -1.02 -3.75
N PHE A 208 -16.03 -0.18 -4.64
CA PHE A 208 -16.19 1.26 -4.39
C PHE A 208 -17.11 1.53 -3.20
N THR A 209 -18.32 0.97 -3.20
CA THR A 209 -19.30 1.18 -2.14
C THR A 209 -18.86 0.55 -0.82
N GLY A 210 -18.31 -0.66 -0.85
CA GLY A 210 -17.88 -1.37 0.35
C GLY A 210 -16.66 -0.71 1.04
N ASN A 211 -15.71 -0.20 0.27
CA ASN A 211 -14.54 0.44 0.85
C ASN A 211 -14.74 1.93 1.18
N ALA A 212 -15.60 2.65 0.45
CA ALA A 212 -15.77 4.08 0.65
C ALA A 212 -16.11 4.43 2.11
N GLY A 213 -17.09 3.76 2.72
CA GLY A 213 -17.48 4.01 4.11
C GLY A 213 -16.37 3.68 5.11
N VAL A 214 -15.67 2.55 4.91
CA VAL A 214 -14.55 2.15 5.76
C VAL A 214 -13.42 3.16 5.68
N PHE A 215 -13.00 3.57 4.48
CA PHE A 215 -11.91 4.51 4.32
C PHE A 215 -12.26 5.93 4.78
N CYS A 216 -13.52 6.38 4.66
CA CYS A 216 -13.96 7.66 5.22
C CYS A 216 -13.74 7.72 6.73
N TRP A 217 -14.11 6.66 7.47
CA TRP A 217 -13.89 6.61 8.91
C TRP A 217 -12.41 6.36 9.26
N TRP A 218 -11.78 5.39 8.58
CA TRP A 218 -10.41 4.98 8.88
C TRP A 218 -9.38 6.08 8.64
N SER A 219 -9.61 6.95 7.66
CA SER A 219 -8.74 8.10 7.38
C SER A 219 -8.62 9.07 8.56
N TYR A 220 -9.65 9.14 9.38
CA TYR A 220 -9.70 10.03 10.55
C TYR A 220 -9.74 9.25 11.88
N VAL A 221 -9.33 7.99 11.89
CA VAL A 221 -9.41 7.13 13.08
C VAL A 221 -8.62 7.70 14.26
N SER A 222 -7.41 8.21 14.04
CA SER A 222 -6.57 8.78 15.09
C SER A 222 -7.21 10.01 15.75
N PRO A 223 -7.59 11.09 15.04
CA PRO A 223 -8.28 12.23 15.65
C PRO A 223 -9.66 11.88 16.22
N TRP A 224 -10.36 10.87 15.66
CA TRP A 224 -11.63 10.40 16.20
C TRP A 224 -11.46 9.69 17.54
N LEU A 225 -10.47 8.81 17.67
CA LEU A 225 -10.16 8.14 18.94
C LEU A 225 -9.80 9.15 20.03
N GLN A 226 -9.03 10.19 19.71
CA GLN A 226 -8.61 11.21 20.67
C GLN A 226 -9.77 12.13 21.06
N LYS A 227 -10.47 12.74 20.09
CA LYS A 227 -11.48 13.78 20.35
C LYS A 227 -12.84 13.23 20.78
N THR A 228 -13.28 12.11 20.21
CA THR A 228 -14.60 11.54 20.45
C THR A 228 -14.52 10.34 21.39
N GLY A 229 -13.51 9.51 21.23
CA GLY A 229 -13.27 8.34 22.07
C GLY A 229 -12.67 8.69 23.44
N GLY A 230 -12.07 9.89 23.58
CA GLY A 230 -11.44 10.34 24.83
C GLY A 230 -10.17 9.57 25.21
N TYR A 231 -9.54 8.87 24.24
CA TYR A 231 -8.29 8.15 24.46
C TYR A 231 -7.09 9.11 24.35
N ASP A 232 -6.10 8.91 25.21
CA ASP A 232 -4.83 9.64 25.12
C ASP A 232 -4.07 9.24 23.84
N SER A 233 -3.22 10.14 23.35
CA SER A 233 -2.47 9.97 22.09
C SER A 233 -1.58 8.71 22.10
N ASP A 234 -1.00 8.37 23.25
CA ASP A 234 -0.16 7.18 23.47
C ASP A 234 -0.91 5.85 23.37
N MET A 235 -2.23 5.86 23.56
CA MET A 235 -3.09 4.68 23.40
C MET A 235 -3.46 4.40 21.93
N VAL A 236 -3.42 5.41 21.05
CA VAL A 236 -3.82 5.27 19.63
C VAL A 236 -3.04 4.17 18.90
N PRO A 237 -1.71 4.05 19.01
CA PRO A 237 -0.97 2.98 18.36
C PRO A 237 -1.42 1.57 18.75
N PHE A 238 -1.75 1.37 20.04
CA PHE A 238 -2.22 0.06 20.55
C PHE A 238 -3.61 -0.27 20.01
N LEU A 239 -4.51 0.71 19.94
CA LEU A 239 -5.84 0.53 19.37
C LEU A 239 -5.78 0.24 17.87
N MET A 240 -4.87 0.87 17.14
CA MET A 240 -4.62 0.58 15.73
C MET A 240 -4.01 -0.81 15.53
N MET A 241 -3.15 -1.27 16.44
CA MET A 241 -2.62 -2.63 16.43
C MET A 241 -3.72 -3.67 16.63
N LEU A 242 -4.64 -3.43 17.56
CA LEU A 242 -5.79 -4.30 17.80
C LEU A 242 -6.69 -4.39 16.55
N ALA A 243 -6.95 -3.27 15.90
CA ALA A 243 -7.71 -3.24 14.66
C ALA A 243 -6.98 -3.97 13.51
N GLY A 244 -5.65 -3.78 13.38
CA GLY A 244 -4.81 -4.52 12.44
C GLY A 244 -4.85 -6.03 12.69
N PHE A 245 -4.82 -6.47 13.95
CA PHE A 245 -5.00 -7.86 14.32
C PHE A 245 -6.37 -8.41 13.89
N GLY A 246 -7.44 -7.63 14.09
CA GLY A 246 -8.77 -7.97 13.59
C GLY A 246 -8.82 -8.17 12.08
N MET A 247 -8.09 -7.35 11.31
CA MET A 247 -7.95 -7.51 9.85
C MET A 247 -7.26 -8.84 9.47
N VAL A 248 -6.23 -9.25 10.24
CA VAL A 248 -5.54 -10.53 10.03
C VAL A 248 -6.48 -11.71 10.27
N VAL A 249 -7.18 -11.70 11.41
CA VAL A 249 -8.14 -12.74 11.77
C VAL A 249 -9.26 -12.84 10.74
N GLY A 250 -9.86 -11.70 10.35
CA GLY A 250 -10.87 -11.64 9.31
C GLY A 250 -10.37 -12.18 7.96
N GLY A 251 -9.12 -11.86 7.59
CA GLY A 251 -8.47 -12.38 6.40
C GLY A 251 -8.30 -13.92 6.41
N ILE A 252 -7.91 -14.48 7.55
CA ILE A 252 -7.77 -15.93 7.72
C ILE A 252 -9.14 -16.62 7.61
N ILE A 253 -10.15 -16.12 8.32
CA ILE A 253 -11.51 -16.67 8.28
C ILE A 253 -12.06 -16.64 6.85
N ARG A 254 -11.91 -15.52 6.16
CA ARG A 254 -12.33 -15.40 4.75
C ARG A 254 -11.67 -16.44 3.85
N ASN A 255 -10.36 -16.64 4.02
CA ASN A 255 -9.64 -17.64 3.22
C ASN A 255 -10.14 -19.05 3.52
N CYS A 256 -10.37 -19.40 4.79
CA CYS A 256 -10.94 -20.71 5.16
C CYS A 256 -12.32 -20.91 4.52
N LEU A 257 -13.19 -19.91 4.57
CA LEU A 257 -14.54 -19.99 4.00
C LEU A 257 -14.52 -20.15 2.47
N LEU A 258 -13.59 -19.47 1.77
CA LEU A 258 -13.45 -19.59 0.32
C LEU A 258 -12.93 -20.96 -0.13
N TYR A 259 -12.16 -21.66 0.71
CA TYR A 259 -11.67 -23.01 0.41
C TYR A 259 -12.66 -24.11 0.78
N THR A 260 -13.68 -23.83 1.61
CA THR A 260 -14.71 -24.79 2.04
C THR A 260 -16.02 -24.65 1.27
N SER A 261 -16.16 -23.62 0.43
CA SER A 261 -17.29 -23.44 -0.46
C SER A 261 -17.11 -24.34 -1.70
N PRO A 262 -18.07 -25.27 -2.02
CA PRO A 262 -18.02 -26.18 -3.17
C PRO A 262 -18.02 -25.42 -4.51
#